data_8cb25062ca79a6b0a67afb869f315c3b
#
_entry.id   8cb25062ca79a6b0a67afb869f315c3b
#
_cell.length_a   1.000
_cell.length_b   1.000
_cell.length_c   1.000
_cell.angle_alpha   90.00
_cell.angle_beta   90.00
_cell.angle_gamma   90.00
#
_symmetry.space_group_name_H-M   'P 1'
#
loop_
_entity.id
_entity.type
_entity.pdbx_description
1 polymer ?
#
loop_
_entity_poly.entity_id
_entity_poly.type
_entity_poly.pdbx_seq_one_letter_code
_entity_poly.pdbx_strand_id
1 'polypeptide(L)'
;AFYSATITVDNTDCSYSDDILVEFHQSPELTTPTPTILKCANEGFTMEVNTENIDQLNSVTYIWTLDGVDVQTGADNTYYLDESAEQSGEFTVTAFDDVTYCWSTINLNVQFYENSYCVDLPQGLSPNGDGINDFLILDHLEDKEDIDKIEVFNRYGTKIYELNEYVDQWGGVDQDGKLVPVGTYFYIIYFNSDKEPITSWIYVNY
;
A
#
# COMPACT_ATOMS: atom_id res chain seq x y z
N ALA A 1 23.08 -11.24 -35.98
CA ALA A 1 24.37 -11.55 -36.56
C ALA A 1 24.32 -12.95 -37.17
N PHE A 2 25.01 -13.17 -38.32
CA PHE A 2 25.23 -14.49 -38.87
C PHE A 2 26.52 -15.07 -38.28
N TYR A 3 26.43 -16.32 -37.84
CA TYR A 3 27.58 -17.13 -37.41
C TYR A 3 27.74 -18.29 -38.37
N SER A 4 28.94 -18.50 -38.86
CA SER A 4 29.28 -19.56 -39.78
C SER A 4 30.18 -20.60 -39.12
N ALA A 5 29.83 -21.86 -39.23
CA ALA A 5 30.65 -22.98 -38.81
C ALA A 5 31.13 -23.75 -40.04
N THR A 6 32.43 -23.95 -40.17
CA THR A 6 33.02 -24.71 -41.27
C THR A 6 33.73 -25.93 -40.71
N ILE A 7 33.38 -27.08 -41.26
CA ILE A 7 34.05 -28.35 -40.99
C ILE A 7 34.93 -28.69 -42.20
N THR A 8 36.23 -28.91 -41.96
CA THR A 8 37.17 -29.40 -42.97
C THR A 8 37.59 -30.81 -42.62
N VAL A 9 37.73 -31.65 -43.62
CA VAL A 9 38.24 -33.05 -43.46
C VAL A 9 39.74 -33.00 -43.72
N ASP A 10 40.52 -33.40 -42.73
CA ASP A 10 41.98 -33.42 -42.83
C ASP A 10 42.45 -34.29 -44.02
N ASN A 11 43.46 -33.76 -44.75
CA ASN A 11 44.04 -34.35 -45.94
C ASN A 11 43.07 -34.47 -47.14
N THR A 12 42.01 -33.68 -47.17
CA THR A 12 41.10 -33.57 -48.34
C THR A 12 40.78 -32.08 -48.58
N ASP A 13 40.40 -31.77 -49.84
CA ASP A 13 39.90 -30.42 -50.17
C ASP A 13 38.40 -30.28 -49.88
N CYS A 14 37.83 -31.20 -49.11
CA CYS A 14 36.40 -31.20 -48.77
C CYS A 14 36.14 -30.35 -47.51
N SER A 15 35.31 -29.32 -47.64
CA SER A 15 34.78 -28.54 -46.55
C SER A 15 33.28 -28.39 -46.69
N TYR A 16 32.60 -28.33 -45.56
CA TYR A 16 31.17 -28.00 -45.48
C TYR A 16 31.02 -26.83 -44.48
N SER A 17 30.25 -25.85 -44.87
CA SER A 17 29.90 -24.71 -43.98
C SER A 17 28.40 -24.54 -43.88
N ASP A 18 27.95 -24.22 -42.69
CA ASP A 18 26.56 -23.88 -42.40
C ASP A 18 26.51 -22.59 -41.61
N ASP A 19 25.47 -21.81 -41.89
CA ASP A 19 25.28 -20.50 -41.29
C ASP A 19 24.04 -20.52 -40.40
N ILE A 20 24.18 -19.96 -39.21
CA ILE A 20 23.07 -19.74 -38.29
C ILE A 20 22.87 -18.22 -38.08
N LEU A 21 21.61 -17.77 -38.24
CA LEU A 21 21.20 -16.45 -37.86
C LEU A 21 20.90 -16.41 -36.37
N VAL A 22 21.61 -15.56 -35.65
CA VAL A 22 21.32 -15.26 -34.23
C VAL A 22 20.72 -13.85 -34.14
N GLU A 23 19.52 -13.82 -33.70
CA GLU A 23 18.78 -12.57 -33.43
C GLU A 23 18.72 -12.34 -31.91
N PHE A 24 18.96 -11.10 -31.49
CA PHE A 24 18.82 -10.68 -30.10
C PHE A 24 17.55 -9.85 -30.01
N HIS A 25 16.67 -10.25 -29.13
CA HIS A 25 15.45 -9.55 -28.82
C HIS A 25 15.56 -8.88 -27.44
N GLN A 26 14.86 -7.80 -27.24
CA GLN A 26 14.82 -7.09 -25.97
C GLN A 26 13.80 -7.74 -25.04
N SER A 27 14.13 -7.81 -23.75
CA SER A 27 13.18 -8.17 -22.71
C SER A 27 12.35 -6.95 -22.32
N PRO A 28 11.13 -7.13 -21.79
CA PRO A 28 10.38 -6.04 -21.18
C PRO A 28 11.17 -5.35 -20.08
N GLU A 29 11.17 -4.01 -20.04
CA GLU A 29 11.80 -3.20 -18.99
C GLU A 29 10.71 -2.72 -18.03
N LEU A 30 10.57 -3.44 -16.90
CA LEU A 30 9.52 -3.19 -15.92
C LEU A 30 9.93 -2.16 -14.87
N THR A 31 9.02 -1.23 -14.61
CA THR A 31 9.11 -0.27 -13.50
C THR A 31 7.79 -0.22 -12.73
N THR A 32 7.84 0.21 -11.49
CA THR A 32 6.62 0.50 -10.69
C THR A 32 6.82 1.79 -9.91
N PRO A 33 5.80 2.67 -9.83
CA PRO A 33 5.87 3.88 -9.03
C PRO A 33 5.92 3.59 -7.53
N THR A 34 5.44 2.40 -7.11
CA THR A 34 5.28 2.03 -5.70
C THR A 34 5.76 0.60 -5.45
N PRO A 35 7.08 0.38 -5.25
CA PRO A 35 7.60 -0.97 -5.00
C PRO A 35 7.19 -1.54 -3.63
N THR A 36 6.87 -0.66 -2.68
CA THR A 36 6.29 -1.02 -1.38
C THR A 36 5.01 -0.27 -1.18
N ILE A 37 3.94 -0.99 -0.91
CA ILE A 37 2.60 -0.47 -0.72
C ILE A 37 2.20 -0.73 0.72
N LEU A 38 1.88 0.35 1.43
CA LEU A 38 1.38 0.32 2.80
C LEU A 38 -0.08 0.70 2.76
N LYS A 39 -0.97 -0.23 3.10
CA LYS A 39 -2.41 -0.06 3.03
C LYS A 39 -3.10 -0.49 4.32
N CYS A 40 -4.24 0.11 4.55
CA CYS A 40 -5.14 -0.32 5.59
C CYS A 40 -5.92 -1.56 5.15
N ALA A 41 -6.21 -2.48 6.07
CA ALA A 41 -7.21 -3.49 5.85
C ALA A 41 -8.55 -2.81 5.48
N ASN A 42 -9.38 -3.46 4.68
CA ASN A 42 -10.65 -2.93 4.19
C ASN A 42 -10.54 -1.77 3.15
N GLU A 43 -9.35 -1.52 2.59
CA GLU A 43 -9.19 -0.61 1.47
C GLU A 43 -8.73 -1.36 0.23
N GLY A 44 -9.61 -1.47 -0.78
CA GLY A 44 -9.21 -1.95 -2.10
C GLY A 44 -8.27 -0.96 -2.79
N PHE A 45 -7.32 -1.48 -3.56
CA PHE A 45 -6.42 -0.62 -4.34
C PHE A 45 -5.93 -1.30 -5.61
N THR A 46 -5.50 -0.48 -6.57
CA THR A 46 -4.94 -0.96 -7.83
C THR A 46 -3.43 -0.83 -7.82
N MET A 47 -2.74 -1.93 -8.08
CA MET A 47 -1.32 -1.96 -8.36
C MET A 47 -1.09 -1.79 -9.86
N GLU A 48 0.03 -1.16 -10.22
CA GLU A 48 0.41 -0.89 -11.60
C GLU A 48 1.90 -1.15 -11.82
N VAL A 49 2.22 -1.73 -12.96
CA VAL A 49 3.58 -1.82 -13.49
C VAL A 49 3.65 -1.17 -14.86
N ASN A 50 4.72 -0.45 -15.13
CA ASN A 50 4.97 0.15 -16.43
C ASN A 50 6.00 -0.67 -17.19
N THR A 51 5.82 -0.78 -18.51
CA THR A 51 6.82 -1.35 -19.42
C THR A 51 7.40 -0.22 -20.25
N GLU A 52 8.60 0.22 -19.90
CA GLU A 52 9.24 1.42 -20.46
C GLU A 52 9.52 1.29 -21.96
N ASN A 53 9.83 0.10 -22.42
CA ASN A 53 10.14 -0.19 -23.82
C ASN A 53 9.00 -0.86 -24.59
N ILE A 54 7.75 -0.62 -24.20
CA ILE A 54 6.55 -1.28 -24.76
C ILE A 54 6.48 -1.15 -26.30
N ASP A 55 6.89 -0.01 -26.86
CA ASP A 55 6.88 0.23 -28.30
C ASP A 55 7.88 -0.62 -29.09
N GLN A 56 8.82 -1.30 -28.41
CA GLN A 56 9.85 -2.15 -29.00
C GLN A 56 9.48 -3.64 -28.91
N LEU A 57 8.35 -3.96 -28.24
CA LEU A 57 7.84 -5.29 -28.05
C LEU A 57 6.67 -5.56 -29.01
N ASN A 58 6.36 -6.83 -29.24
CA ASN A 58 5.28 -7.20 -30.17
C ASN A 58 3.92 -7.21 -29.48
N SER A 59 3.81 -8.01 -28.43
CA SER A 59 2.62 -8.17 -27.62
C SER A 59 3.08 -8.61 -26.23
N VAL A 60 2.61 -7.95 -25.19
CA VAL A 60 3.06 -8.22 -23.82
C VAL A 60 1.93 -8.86 -23.02
N THR A 61 2.23 -10.02 -22.43
CA THR A 61 1.37 -10.65 -21.43
C THR A 61 1.99 -10.48 -20.05
N TYR A 62 1.16 -10.07 -19.08
CA TYR A 62 1.53 -9.93 -17.68
C TYR A 62 0.97 -11.12 -16.89
N ILE A 63 1.80 -11.69 -16.02
CA ILE A 63 1.40 -12.70 -15.04
C ILE A 63 1.64 -12.10 -13.66
N TRP A 64 0.57 -11.94 -12.91
CA TRP A 64 0.62 -11.49 -11.52
C TRP A 64 0.56 -12.72 -10.62
N THR A 65 1.52 -12.85 -9.72
CA THR A 65 1.54 -13.92 -8.71
C THR A 65 1.55 -13.32 -7.32
N LEU A 66 0.85 -13.94 -6.39
CA LEU A 66 0.91 -13.66 -4.97
C LEU A 66 1.51 -14.88 -4.27
N ASP A 67 2.62 -14.70 -3.59
CA ASP A 67 3.36 -15.76 -2.89
C ASP A 67 3.60 -17.00 -3.78
N GLY A 68 3.87 -16.76 -5.06
CA GLY A 68 4.14 -17.80 -6.08
C GLY A 68 2.91 -18.46 -6.68
N VAL A 69 1.70 -17.97 -6.41
CA VAL A 69 0.44 -18.46 -7.01
C VAL A 69 -0.07 -17.43 -8.01
N ASP A 70 -0.36 -17.85 -9.24
CA ASP A 70 -0.91 -16.96 -10.26
C ASP A 70 -2.31 -16.47 -9.86
N VAL A 71 -2.47 -15.14 -9.83
CA VAL A 71 -3.73 -14.49 -9.49
C VAL A 71 -4.37 -13.78 -10.67
N GLN A 72 -3.57 -13.39 -11.67
CA GLN A 72 -4.05 -12.81 -12.92
C GLN A 72 -3.06 -13.08 -14.05
N THR A 73 -3.58 -13.34 -15.26
CA THR A 73 -2.78 -13.46 -16.48
C THR A 73 -3.52 -12.79 -17.63
N GLY A 74 -2.85 -11.92 -18.38
CA GLY A 74 -3.43 -11.21 -19.51
C GLY A 74 -2.63 -9.99 -19.94
N ALA A 75 -3.25 -9.13 -20.74
CA ALA A 75 -2.64 -7.91 -21.25
C ALA A 75 -2.68 -6.73 -20.24
N ASP A 76 -3.39 -6.91 -19.13
CA ASP A 76 -3.55 -5.84 -18.13
C ASP A 76 -2.29 -5.70 -17.26
N ASN A 77 -1.67 -4.55 -17.33
CA ASN A 77 -0.52 -4.17 -16.51
C ASN A 77 -0.91 -3.69 -15.10
N THR A 78 -2.18 -3.85 -14.74
CA THR A 78 -2.74 -3.50 -13.44
C THR A 78 -3.39 -4.71 -12.77
N TYR A 79 -3.37 -4.73 -11.43
CA TYR A 79 -4.08 -5.71 -10.62
C TYR A 79 -4.83 -4.99 -9.50
N TYR A 80 -6.12 -5.28 -9.37
CA TYR A 80 -6.94 -4.77 -8.29
C TYR A 80 -6.97 -5.76 -7.12
N LEU A 81 -6.44 -5.33 -5.99
CA LEU A 81 -6.58 -6.06 -4.74
C LEU A 81 -7.85 -5.62 -4.04
N ASP A 82 -8.75 -6.57 -3.81
CA ASP A 82 -10.05 -6.34 -3.20
C ASP A 82 -9.91 -5.89 -1.73
N GLU A 83 -10.89 -5.11 -1.26
CA GLU A 83 -10.96 -4.62 0.12
C GLU A 83 -11.04 -5.73 1.18
N SER A 84 -11.49 -6.93 0.80
CA SER A 84 -11.54 -8.09 1.68
C SER A 84 -10.18 -8.82 1.82
N ALA A 85 -9.15 -8.40 1.07
CA ALA A 85 -7.82 -9.00 1.16
C ALA A 85 -7.10 -8.50 2.41
N GLU A 86 -6.92 -9.37 3.38
CA GLU A 86 -6.27 -9.08 4.67
C GLU A 86 -4.82 -9.57 4.74
N GLN A 87 -4.28 -10.13 3.65
CA GLN A 87 -2.96 -10.75 3.67
C GLN A 87 -1.89 -9.83 3.10
N SER A 88 -0.91 -9.51 3.92
CA SER A 88 0.38 -9.01 3.44
C SER A 88 1.06 -10.08 2.60
N GLY A 89 1.72 -9.68 1.50
CA GLY A 89 2.37 -10.64 0.62
C GLY A 89 3.31 -9.99 -0.37
N GLU A 90 4.12 -10.83 -1.00
CA GLU A 90 4.97 -10.43 -2.10
C GLU A 90 4.27 -10.74 -3.43
N PHE A 91 3.97 -9.68 -4.19
CA PHE A 91 3.52 -9.82 -5.56
C PHE A 91 4.73 -9.85 -6.48
N THR A 92 4.77 -10.83 -7.37
CA THR A 92 5.72 -10.87 -8.49
C THR A 92 4.94 -10.65 -9.78
N VAL A 93 5.40 -9.69 -10.58
CA VAL A 93 4.83 -9.46 -11.90
C VAL A 93 5.86 -9.89 -12.94
N THR A 94 5.48 -10.84 -13.76
CA THR A 94 6.26 -11.27 -14.92
C THR A 94 5.62 -10.75 -16.18
N ALA A 95 6.37 -9.98 -16.97
CA ALA A 95 5.95 -9.62 -18.31
C ALA A 95 6.79 -10.37 -19.34
N PHE A 96 6.17 -10.83 -20.40
CA PHE A 96 6.88 -11.46 -21.50
C PHE A 96 6.29 -11.03 -22.85
N ASP A 97 7.18 -10.94 -23.85
CA ASP A 97 6.80 -10.73 -25.24
C ASP A 97 6.31 -12.05 -25.84
N ASP A 98 5.06 -12.10 -26.28
CA ASP A 98 4.39 -13.31 -26.77
C ASP A 98 5.01 -13.90 -28.04
N VAL A 99 5.80 -13.11 -28.76
CA VAL A 99 6.44 -13.53 -30.02
C VAL A 99 7.87 -14.00 -29.81
N THR A 100 8.64 -13.25 -29.01
CA THR A 100 10.07 -13.54 -28.80
C THR A 100 10.31 -14.39 -27.56
N TYR A 101 9.32 -14.50 -26.67
CA TYR A 101 9.38 -15.16 -25.36
C TYR A 101 10.43 -14.58 -24.41
N CYS A 102 10.91 -13.36 -24.69
CA CYS A 102 11.76 -12.64 -23.76
C CYS A 102 10.92 -12.11 -22.61
N TRP A 103 11.43 -12.22 -21.39
CA TRP A 103 10.67 -11.86 -20.18
C TRP A 103 11.53 -11.14 -19.15
N SER A 104 10.87 -10.48 -18.23
CA SER A 104 11.44 -9.93 -17.01
C SER A 104 10.43 -9.94 -15.86
N THR A 105 10.91 -9.75 -14.65
CA THR A 105 10.07 -9.72 -13.44
C THR A 105 10.37 -8.49 -12.60
N ILE A 106 9.34 -8.08 -11.85
CA ILE A 106 9.45 -7.06 -10.79
C ILE A 106 8.65 -7.50 -9.58
N ASN A 107 9.15 -7.21 -8.37
CA ASN A 107 8.47 -7.53 -7.13
C ASN A 107 7.85 -6.28 -6.51
N LEU A 108 6.62 -6.44 -5.99
CA LEU A 108 5.91 -5.45 -5.19
C LEU A 108 5.61 -6.05 -3.82
N ASN A 109 5.92 -5.32 -2.76
CA ASN A 109 5.63 -5.75 -1.40
C ASN A 109 4.38 -5.02 -0.90
N VAL A 110 3.33 -5.78 -0.55
CA VAL A 110 2.10 -5.24 0.03
C VAL A 110 2.09 -5.56 1.51
N GLN A 111 2.01 -4.53 2.33
CA GLN A 111 1.89 -4.63 3.77
C GLN A 111 0.60 -3.97 4.23
N PHE A 112 -0.22 -4.73 4.93
CA PHE A 112 -1.39 -4.20 5.60
C PHE A 112 -1.04 -3.81 7.03
N TYR A 113 -1.45 -2.61 7.41
CA TYR A 113 -1.40 -2.20 8.81
C TYR A 113 -2.62 -2.72 9.54
N GLU A 114 -2.37 -3.37 10.67
CA GLU A 114 -3.44 -3.66 11.61
C GLU A 114 -3.80 -2.39 12.38
N ASN A 115 -5.04 -1.99 12.25
CA ASN A 115 -5.89 -1.13 13.09
C ASN A 115 -5.43 0.29 13.51
N SER A 116 -4.24 0.55 14.00
CA SER A 116 -3.97 1.85 14.67
C SER A 116 -3.66 3.03 13.73
N TYR A 117 -3.21 2.74 12.50
CA TYR A 117 -2.86 3.79 11.52
C TYR A 117 -3.94 4.00 10.45
N CYS A 118 -4.97 3.16 10.46
CA CYS A 118 -5.95 3.05 9.40
C CYS A 118 -7.34 3.59 9.74
N VAL A 119 -7.45 4.21 10.90
CA VAL A 119 -8.71 4.83 11.33
C VAL A 119 -8.67 6.30 10.95
N ASP A 120 -9.67 6.75 10.19
CA ASP A 120 -9.85 8.18 9.90
C ASP A 120 -10.36 8.89 11.16
N LEU A 121 -9.42 9.34 11.96
CA LEU A 121 -9.72 10.01 13.23
C LEU A 121 -9.80 11.52 13.03
N PRO A 122 -10.77 12.20 13.68
CA PRO A 122 -10.91 13.65 13.60
C PRO A 122 -9.64 14.39 14.02
N GLN A 123 -9.18 15.30 13.15
CA GLN A 123 -7.99 16.13 13.39
C GLN A 123 -8.33 17.60 13.64
N GLY A 124 -9.61 17.97 13.63
CA GLY A 124 -10.10 19.32 13.88
C GLY A 124 -11.25 19.35 14.86
N LEU A 125 -11.20 20.27 15.82
CA LEU A 125 -12.24 20.53 16.80
C LEU A 125 -12.50 22.02 16.86
N SER A 126 -13.77 22.43 16.74
CA SER A 126 -14.20 23.83 16.81
C SER A 126 -15.43 23.95 17.73
N PRO A 127 -15.26 23.84 19.06
CA PRO A 127 -16.37 23.79 20.00
C PRO A 127 -16.97 25.20 20.25
N ASN A 128 -17.66 25.69 19.21
CA ASN A 128 -18.29 27.02 19.19
C ASN A 128 -19.82 26.96 19.32
N GLY A 129 -20.40 25.74 19.34
CA GLY A 129 -21.83 25.51 19.52
C GLY A 129 -22.64 25.63 18.23
N ASP A 130 -22.02 25.56 17.05
CA ASP A 130 -22.71 25.60 15.76
C ASP A 130 -23.18 24.21 15.25
N GLY A 131 -22.83 23.16 15.98
CA GLY A 131 -23.16 21.76 15.65
C GLY A 131 -22.18 21.09 14.70
N ILE A 132 -21.07 21.74 14.34
CA ILE A 132 -20.05 21.21 13.43
C ILE A 132 -18.71 21.11 14.17
N ASN A 133 -18.19 19.89 14.31
CA ASN A 133 -16.91 19.63 15.02
C ASN A 133 -16.87 20.19 16.45
N ASP A 134 -18.01 20.29 17.12
CA ASP A 134 -18.08 20.73 18.51
C ASP A 134 -17.50 19.71 19.49
N PHE A 135 -17.50 18.44 19.10
CA PHE A 135 -17.04 17.32 19.91
C PHE A 135 -16.10 16.43 19.13
N LEU A 136 -15.20 15.73 19.83
CA LEU A 136 -14.41 14.65 19.26
C LEU A 136 -15.33 13.43 19.04
N ILE A 137 -15.79 13.27 17.81
CA ILE A 137 -16.70 12.20 17.41
C ILE A 137 -15.89 11.06 16.80
N LEU A 138 -16.10 9.84 17.28
CA LEU A 138 -15.40 8.63 16.87
C LEU A 138 -16.31 7.65 16.11
N ASP A 139 -17.27 8.17 15.36
CA ASP A 139 -18.26 7.35 14.62
C ASP A 139 -17.63 6.46 13.52
N HIS A 140 -16.44 6.81 13.06
CA HIS A 140 -15.69 6.01 12.08
C HIS A 140 -14.87 4.87 12.71
N LEU A 141 -14.90 4.75 14.04
CA LEU A 141 -14.26 3.68 14.75
C LEU A 141 -15.20 2.49 14.84
N GLU A 142 -14.90 1.39 14.14
CA GLU A 142 -15.75 0.18 14.11
C GLU A 142 -15.99 -0.41 15.51
N ASP A 143 -15.01 -0.27 16.41
CA ASP A 143 -15.04 -0.79 17.77
C ASP A 143 -15.36 0.29 18.81
N LYS A 144 -16.15 1.28 18.46
CA LYS A 144 -16.53 2.38 19.37
C LYS A 144 -17.12 1.89 20.69
N GLU A 145 -17.90 0.80 20.64
CA GLU A 145 -18.51 0.19 21.84
C GLU A 145 -17.50 -0.52 22.75
N ASP A 146 -16.29 -0.80 22.26
CA ASP A 146 -15.19 -1.43 23.00
C ASP A 146 -14.26 -0.40 23.68
N ILE A 147 -14.50 0.89 23.55
CA ILE A 147 -13.68 1.92 24.16
C ILE A 147 -13.78 1.84 25.70
N ASP A 148 -12.65 1.56 26.35
CA ASP A 148 -12.52 1.64 27.81
C ASP A 148 -12.41 3.10 28.26
N LYS A 149 -11.46 3.84 27.71
CA LYS A 149 -11.23 5.24 28.04
C LYS A 149 -10.54 6.02 26.94
N ILE A 150 -10.65 7.34 27.03
CA ILE A 150 -9.85 8.29 26.27
C ILE A 150 -9.03 9.18 27.21
N GLU A 151 -7.79 9.44 26.85
CA GLU A 151 -6.93 10.39 27.52
C GLU A 151 -6.48 11.48 26.54
N VAL A 152 -6.53 12.75 26.97
CA VAL A 152 -6.09 13.88 26.13
C VAL A 152 -4.91 14.58 26.79
N PHE A 153 -3.91 14.88 26.00
CA PHE A 153 -2.65 15.48 26.43
C PHE A 153 -2.39 16.79 25.69
N ASN A 154 -1.80 17.75 26.38
CA ASN A 154 -1.30 18.95 25.73
C ASN A 154 0.04 18.66 25.00
N ARG A 155 0.54 19.65 24.24
CA ARG A 155 1.82 19.55 23.50
C ARG A 155 3.05 19.29 24.37
N TYR A 156 2.94 19.40 25.69
CA TYR A 156 4.03 19.12 26.63
C TYR A 156 3.93 17.73 27.25
N GLY A 157 2.97 16.91 26.81
CA GLY A 157 2.74 15.56 27.35
C GLY A 157 2.00 15.55 28.69
N THR A 158 1.43 16.67 29.12
CA THR A 158 0.63 16.72 30.35
C THR A 158 -0.79 16.29 30.02
N LYS A 159 -1.29 15.24 30.73
CA LYS A 159 -2.68 14.82 30.62
C LYS A 159 -3.60 15.94 31.17
N ILE A 160 -4.56 16.36 30.36
CA ILE A 160 -5.50 17.44 30.65
C ILE A 160 -6.94 16.98 30.78
N TYR A 161 -7.24 15.81 30.20
CA TYR A 161 -8.59 15.24 30.23
C TYR A 161 -8.53 13.72 30.20
N GLU A 162 -9.46 13.08 30.89
CA GLU A 162 -9.67 11.63 30.85
C GLU A 162 -11.17 11.36 31.02
N LEU A 163 -11.70 10.44 30.24
CA LEU A 163 -13.07 9.96 30.38
C LEU A 163 -13.11 8.46 30.11
N ASN A 164 -13.68 7.71 31.07
CA ASN A 164 -14.00 6.29 30.90
C ASN A 164 -15.32 6.13 30.15
N GLU A 165 -15.48 5.02 29.43
CA GLU A 165 -16.69 4.72 28.64
C GLU A 165 -17.02 5.91 27.72
N TYR A 166 -16.06 6.29 26.88
CA TYR A 166 -16.16 7.50 26.06
C TYR A 166 -17.33 7.44 25.05
N VAL A 167 -18.14 8.48 25.02
CA VAL A 167 -19.30 8.65 24.12
C VAL A 167 -19.27 10.06 23.50
N ASP A 168 -18.31 10.35 22.59
CA ASP A 168 -18.25 11.58 21.78
C ASP A 168 -18.51 12.90 22.55
N GLN A 169 -17.92 13.04 23.72
CA GLN A 169 -18.25 14.14 24.65
C GLN A 169 -17.14 15.18 24.82
N TRP A 170 -15.92 14.90 24.36
CA TRP A 170 -14.85 15.89 24.56
C TRP A 170 -15.00 17.07 23.61
N GLY A 171 -15.35 18.21 24.16
CA GLY A 171 -15.53 19.49 23.45
C GLY A 171 -14.43 20.50 23.75
N GLY A 172 -13.17 20.08 23.79
CA GLY A 172 -12.05 21.00 23.99
C GLY A 172 -11.97 21.60 25.40
N VAL A 173 -12.29 20.81 26.44
CA VAL A 173 -12.22 21.22 27.85
C VAL A 173 -11.20 20.39 28.62
N ASP A 174 -10.67 20.94 29.70
CA ASP A 174 -9.88 20.21 30.67
C ASP A 174 -10.77 19.44 31.67
N GLN A 175 -10.16 18.74 32.64
CA GLN A 175 -10.88 17.94 33.64
C GLN A 175 -11.81 18.77 34.55
N ASP A 176 -11.57 20.07 34.67
CA ASP A 176 -12.38 21.01 35.43
C ASP A 176 -13.50 21.65 34.58
N GLY A 177 -13.62 21.27 33.30
CA GLY A 177 -14.59 21.80 32.35
C GLY A 177 -14.22 23.17 31.76
N LYS A 178 -12.99 23.59 31.91
CA LYS A 178 -12.51 24.86 31.37
C LYS A 178 -11.99 24.65 29.95
N LEU A 179 -12.34 25.56 29.04
CA LEU A 179 -11.85 25.55 27.66
C LEU A 179 -10.32 25.55 27.62
N VAL A 180 -9.78 24.63 26.82
CA VAL A 180 -8.33 24.54 26.60
C VAL A 180 -7.87 25.61 25.60
N PRO A 181 -6.64 26.12 25.68
CA PRO A 181 -6.12 27.06 24.68
C PRO A 181 -6.18 26.52 23.26
N VAL A 182 -6.33 27.42 22.28
CA VAL A 182 -6.18 27.06 20.85
C VAL A 182 -4.82 26.40 20.61
N GLY A 183 -4.81 25.26 19.92
CA GLY A 183 -3.58 24.54 19.63
C GLY A 183 -3.77 23.05 19.37
N THR A 184 -2.64 22.37 19.22
CA THR A 184 -2.61 20.93 19.00
C THR A 184 -2.59 20.17 20.31
N TYR A 185 -3.42 19.16 20.38
CA TYR A 185 -3.55 18.21 21.47
C TYR A 185 -3.34 16.80 20.93
N PHE A 186 -2.94 15.87 21.79
CA PHE A 186 -2.80 14.45 21.48
C PHE A 186 -3.80 13.68 22.31
N TYR A 187 -4.35 12.62 21.75
CA TYR A 187 -5.25 11.76 22.48
C TYR A 187 -4.92 10.29 22.28
N ILE A 188 -5.26 9.49 23.26
CA ILE A 188 -5.07 8.04 23.28
C ILE A 188 -6.41 7.41 23.58
N ILE A 189 -6.82 6.47 22.73
CA ILE A 189 -8.03 5.66 22.89
C ILE A 189 -7.58 4.29 23.38
N TYR A 190 -8.12 3.84 24.52
CA TYR A 190 -7.89 2.50 25.07
C TYR A 190 -9.15 1.66 24.90
N PHE A 191 -8.96 0.36 24.72
CA PHE A 191 -10.04 -0.60 24.51
C PHE A 191 -10.15 -1.57 25.70
N ASN A 192 -11.35 -2.14 25.90
CA ASN A 192 -11.57 -3.19 26.91
C ASN A 192 -10.94 -4.52 26.48
N SER A 193 -10.84 -4.77 25.19
CA SER A 193 -10.16 -5.91 24.59
C SER A 193 -8.63 -5.76 24.64
N ASP A 194 -7.91 -6.82 24.25
CA ASP A 194 -6.44 -6.81 24.15
C ASP A 194 -5.92 -6.02 22.93
N LYS A 195 -6.72 -5.13 22.35
CA LYS A 195 -6.30 -4.25 21.26
C LYS A 195 -5.28 -3.22 21.73
N GLU A 196 -4.31 -2.95 20.86
CA GLU A 196 -3.35 -1.87 21.09
C GLU A 196 -4.06 -0.51 21.11
N PRO A 197 -3.70 0.38 22.03
CA PRO A 197 -4.26 1.73 22.08
C PRO A 197 -4.01 2.52 20.78
N ILE A 198 -5.01 3.24 20.33
CA ILE A 198 -4.87 4.15 19.18
C ILE A 198 -4.46 5.52 19.66
N THR A 199 -3.44 6.10 19.02
CA THR A 199 -2.98 7.46 19.30
C THR A 199 -3.19 8.36 18.09
N SER A 200 -3.66 9.61 18.34
CA SER A 200 -3.80 10.60 17.29
C SER A 200 -3.64 12.01 17.85
N TRP A 201 -3.77 13.00 16.98
CA TRP A 201 -3.73 14.40 17.35
C TRP A 201 -4.96 15.13 16.85
N ILE A 202 -5.28 16.25 17.48
CA ILE A 202 -6.40 17.11 17.12
C ILE A 202 -6.03 18.58 17.33
N TYR A 203 -6.40 19.43 16.40
CA TYR A 203 -6.22 20.88 16.52
C TYR A 203 -7.53 21.50 17.01
N VAL A 204 -7.46 22.18 18.16
CA VAL A 204 -8.60 22.90 18.74
C VAL A 204 -8.53 24.37 18.33
N ASN A 205 -9.65 24.87 17.79
CA ASN A 205 -9.86 26.28 17.44
C ASN A 205 -11.31 26.66 17.78
N TYR A 206 -11.60 27.94 18.08
CA TYR A 206 -12.94 28.40 18.46
C TYR A 206 -13.49 29.40 17.46
#